data_c032ec000b1e4fea69777ed724416b50
#
_entry.id   c032ec000b1e4fea69777ed724416b50
#
_cell.length_a   1.000
_cell.length_b   1.000
_cell.length_c   1.000
_cell.angle_alpha   90.00
_cell.angle_beta   90.00
_cell.angle_gamma   90.00
#
_symmetry.space_group_name_H-M   'P 1'
#
loop_
_entity.id
_entity.type
_entity.pdbx_description
1 polymer ?
#
loop_
_entity_poly.entity_id
_entity_poly.type
_entity_poly.pdbx_seq_one_letter_code
_entity_poly.pdbx_strand_id
1 'polypeptide(L)'
;MTTIAIVEKNNRIALAADSQSTFGDDQFLGADNDAYYHKIFQHEDSFIAVAGAVAHDLVLRSALKGVQAQELYGRENIFHTFCKLHVQLKEHFFLRTEEEDDDPYESSQMLLLIANPSGIYGVYPMREVYQFKRFWAIGSGRKYAMGALHALYQYDDWQAADLAKMAVEAGAAFDVCSRLPIQLVEPQRQA
;
A
#
# COMPACT_ATOMS: atom_id res chain seq x y z
N MET A 1 5.44 0.36 11.03
CA MET A 1 6.37 0.00 9.94
C MET A 1 5.89 -1.31 9.33
N THR A 2 6.30 -1.71 8.12
CA THR A 2 5.68 -2.83 7.40
C THR A 2 6.48 -3.16 6.13
N THR A 3 6.13 -4.26 5.46
CA THR A 3 6.52 -4.58 4.08
C THR A 3 5.26 -4.83 3.26
N ILE A 4 5.04 -4.03 2.23
CA ILE A 4 3.94 -4.19 1.27
C ILE A 4 4.54 -4.24 -0.13
N ALA A 5 4.10 -5.18 -0.95
CA ALA A 5 4.55 -5.35 -2.33
C ALA A 5 3.37 -5.47 -3.28
N ILE A 6 3.45 -4.81 -4.44
CA ILE A 6 2.49 -4.88 -5.52
C ILE A 6 3.19 -5.32 -6.81
N VAL A 7 2.56 -6.22 -7.54
CA VAL A 7 3.13 -6.81 -8.76
C VAL A 7 2.06 -6.90 -9.84
N GLU A 8 2.45 -6.51 -11.05
CA GLU A 8 1.69 -6.79 -12.28
C GLU A 8 2.57 -7.63 -13.20
N LYS A 9 2.11 -8.81 -13.60
CA LYS A 9 2.78 -9.71 -14.53
C LYS A 9 1.77 -10.57 -15.27
N ASN A 10 1.96 -10.76 -16.57
CA ASN A 10 1.09 -11.59 -17.42
C ASN A 10 -0.40 -11.24 -17.31
N ASN A 11 -0.71 -9.94 -17.30
CA ASN A 11 -2.07 -9.40 -17.12
C ASN A 11 -2.75 -9.80 -15.78
N ARG A 12 -1.96 -10.17 -14.78
CA ARG A 12 -2.42 -10.45 -13.42
C ARG A 12 -1.81 -9.45 -12.45
N ILE A 13 -2.58 -9.07 -11.45
CA ILE A 13 -2.15 -8.17 -10.38
C ILE A 13 -2.18 -8.94 -9.06
N ALA A 14 -1.18 -8.71 -8.22
CA ALA A 14 -1.16 -9.18 -6.85
C ALA A 14 -0.66 -8.08 -5.91
N LEU A 15 -1.26 -8.01 -4.74
CA LEU A 15 -0.86 -7.11 -3.64
C LEU A 15 -0.70 -7.95 -2.38
N ALA A 16 0.46 -7.86 -1.75
CA ALA A 16 0.80 -8.59 -0.54
C ALA A 16 1.30 -7.66 0.56
N ALA A 17 1.00 -8.00 1.81
CA ALA A 17 1.46 -7.28 3.01
C ALA A 17 1.78 -8.25 4.14
N ASP A 18 2.72 -7.86 4.99
CA ASP A 18 3.00 -8.52 6.27
C ASP A 18 1.92 -8.18 7.32
N SER A 19 1.95 -8.83 8.48
CA SER A 19 0.93 -8.68 9.54
C SER A 19 1.42 -8.03 10.84
N GLN A 20 2.70 -7.60 10.92
CA GLN A 20 3.21 -6.98 12.16
C GLN A 20 2.80 -5.52 12.29
N SER A 21 2.35 -5.12 13.48
CA SER A 21 2.31 -3.74 13.95
C SER A 21 3.38 -3.52 15.02
N THR A 22 3.84 -2.28 15.18
CA THR A 22 4.87 -1.93 16.17
C THR A 22 4.40 -0.73 16.97
N PHE A 23 4.48 -0.82 18.30
CA PHE A 23 4.13 0.26 19.23
C PHE A 23 5.37 0.59 20.07
N GLY A 24 6.08 1.67 19.71
CA GLY A 24 7.38 1.94 20.31
C GLY A 24 8.34 0.79 20.10
N ASP A 25 8.83 0.18 21.17
CA ASP A 25 9.73 -0.98 21.15
C ASP A 25 8.98 -2.32 21.15
N ASP A 26 7.66 -2.30 21.34
CA ASP A 26 6.84 -3.52 21.39
C ASP A 26 6.47 -3.98 19.98
N GLN A 27 6.63 -5.28 19.74
CA GLN A 27 6.15 -5.95 18.54
C GLN A 27 4.76 -6.54 18.80
N PHE A 28 3.78 -6.10 18.03
CA PHE A 28 2.43 -6.61 18.08
C PHE A 28 2.17 -7.48 16.84
N LEU A 29 2.03 -8.78 17.04
CA LEU A 29 1.66 -9.67 15.95
C LEU A 29 0.14 -9.61 15.77
N GLY A 30 -0.30 -8.90 14.75
CA GLY A 30 -1.71 -8.65 14.49
C GLY A 30 -2.52 -9.93 14.32
N ALA A 31 -1.97 -10.89 13.57
CA ALA A 31 -2.64 -12.17 13.29
C ALA A 31 -3.04 -12.96 14.55
N ASP A 32 -2.33 -12.80 15.66
CA ASP A 32 -2.61 -13.50 16.92
C ASP A 32 -3.49 -12.69 17.88
N ASN A 33 -3.53 -11.36 17.72
CA ASN A 33 -4.06 -10.47 18.75
C ASN A 33 -5.14 -9.50 18.27
N ASP A 34 -5.29 -9.29 16.95
CA ASP A 34 -6.23 -8.33 16.38
C ASP A 34 -7.15 -9.01 15.35
N ALA A 35 -8.43 -8.87 15.53
CA ALA A 35 -9.43 -9.38 14.58
C ALA A 35 -9.39 -8.66 13.22
N TYR A 36 -8.78 -7.47 13.15
CA TYR A 36 -8.71 -6.61 11.97
C TYR A 36 -7.27 -6.29 11.55
N TYR A 37 -6.35 -7.24 11.73
CA TYR A 37 -4.92 -7.05 11.45
C TYR A 37 -4.53 -6.86 9.98
N HIS A 38 -5.46 -6.98 9.07
CA HIS A 38 -5.21 -6.89 7.63
C HIS A 38 -4.83 -5.46 7.21
N LYS A 39 -3.67 -5.33 6.58
CA LYS A 39 -3.13 -4.06 6.06
C LYS A 39 -3.65 -3.71 4.67
N ILE A 40 -4.27 -4.67 3.98
CA ILE A 40 -4.92 -4.48 2.68
C ILE A 40 -6.42 -4.50 2.91
N PHE A 41 -7.10 -3.50 2.40
CA PHE A 41 -8.55 -3.46 2.40
C PHE A 41 -9.09 -3.19 1.01
N GLN A 42 -10.35 -3.57 0.81
CA GLN A 42 -11.07 -3.32 -0.43
C GLN A 42 -11.95 -2.07 -0.28
N HIS A 43 -11.92 -1.23 -1.29
CA HIS A 43 -12.85 -0.13 -1.51
C HIS A 43 -13.34 -0.20 -2.96
N GLU A 44 -14.65 -0.43 -3.14
CA GLU A 44 -15.23 -0.77 -4.43
C GLU A 44 -14.47 -1.95 -5.08
N ASP A 45 -13.90 -1.78 -6.25
CA ASP A 45 -13.07 -2.77 -6.95
C ASP A 45 -11.55 -2.53 -6.79
N SER A 46 -11.18 -1.57 -5.97
CA SER A 46 -9.79 -1.26 -5.65
C SER A 46 -9.35 -1.92 -4.35
N PHE A 47 -8.16 -2.51 -4.34
CA PHE A 47 -7.48 -2.98 -3.14
C PHE A 47 -6.39 -1.98 -2.78
N ILE A 48 -6.42 -1.52 -1.53
CA ILE A 48 -5.56 -0.45 -1.03
C ILE A 48 -4.78 -0.96 0.18
N ALA A 49 -3.48 -0.69 0.19
CA ALA A 49 -2.61 -1.00 1.31
C ALA A 49 -1.89 0.27 1.78
N VAL A 50 -1.80 0.45 3.10
CA VAL A 50 -1.23 1.66 3.73
C VAL A 50 0.02 1.29 4.53
N ALA A 51 1.11 2.02 4.28
CA ALA A 51 2.29 2.01 5.13
C ALA A 51 2.39 3.34 5.92
N GLY A 52 2.72 3.26 7.20
CA GLY A 52 2.83 4.43 8.07
C GLY A 52 2.19 4.19 9.44
N ALA A 53 1.57 5.22 9.99
CA ALA A 53 0.86 5.12 11.27
C ALA A 53 -0.39 4.25 11.14
N VAL A 54 -0.63 3.39 12.14
CA VAL A 54 -1.81 2.51 12.19
C VAL A 54 -3.13 3.31 12.12
N ALA A 55 -3.14 4.52 12.67
CA ALA A 55 -4.29 5.43 12.62
C ALA A 55 -4.77 5.72 11.19
N HIS A 56 -3.89 5.69 10.20
CA HIS A 56 -4.25 5.98 8.81
C HIS A 56 -5.22 4.95 8.20
N ASP A 57 -5.24 3.71 8.67
CA ASP A 57 -6.12 2.68 8.13
C ASP A 57 -7.61 3.07 8.28
N LEU A 58 -8.06 3.30 9.52
CA LEU A 58 -9.46 3.66 9.77
C LEU A 58 -9.83 5.04 9.21
N VAL A 59 -8.90 5.99 9.29
CA VAL A 59 -9.10 7.34 8.75
C VAL A 59 -9.31 7.28 7.24
N LEU A 60 -8.45 6.56 6.51
CA LEU A 60 -8.56 6.44 5.07
C LEU A 60 -9.81 5.67 4.64
N ARG A 61 -10.13 4.54 5.29
CA ARG A 61 -11.39 3.81 5.06
C ARG A 61 -12.62 4.71 5.25
N SER A 62 -12.58 5.58 6.25
CA SER A 62 -13.67 6.52 6.52
C SER A 62 -13.73 7.64 5.48
N ALA A 63 -12.59 8.21 5.11
CA ALA A 63 -12.50 9.29 4.13
C ALA A 63 -12.90 8.83 2.71
N LEU A 64 -12.62 7.58 2.36
CA LEU A 64 -13.00 7.01 1.07
C LEU A 64 -14.51 6.73 0.93
N LYS A 65 -15.29 6.79 2.02
CA LYS A 65 -16.74 6.60 1.92
C LYS A 65 -17.35 7.64 0.96
N GLY A 66 -17.98 7.16 -0.10
CA GLY A 66 -18.58 8.00 -1.15
C GLY A 66 -17.69 8.25 -2.36
N VAL A 67 -16.41 7.87 -2.33
CA VAL A 67 -15.55 7.85 -3.52
C VAL A 67 -15.97 6.67 -4.40
N GLN A 68 -16.23 6.96 -5.69
CA GLN A 68 -16.64 5.93 -6.64
C GLN A 68 -15.42 5.22 -7.25
N ALA A 69 -15.60 3.98 -7.73
CA ALA A 69 -14.52 3.18 -8.32
C ALA A 69 -13.71 3.96 -9.37
N GLN A 70 -14.37 4.66 -10.29
CA GLN A 70 -13.75 5.39 -11.39
C GLN A 70 -12.87 6.56 -10.94
N GLU A 71 -13.13 7.11 -9.74
CA GLU A 71 -12.29 8.16 -9.16
C GLU A 71 -10.91 7.65 -8.71
N LEU A 72 -10.74 6.31 -8.62
CA LEU A 72 -9.47 5.64 -8.36
C LEU A 72 -8.84 5.02 -9.62
N TYR A 73 -9.37 5.27 -10.81
CA TYR A 73 -8.84 4.75 -12.07
C TYR A 73 -7.95 5.77 -12.77
N GLY A 74 -6.71 5.38 -13.01
CA GLY A 74 -5.73 6.22 -13.68
C GLY A 74 -5.11 7.27 -12.76
N ARG A 75 -3.91 7.66 -13.14
CA ARG A 75 -3.04 8.54 -12.35
C ARG A 75 -3.71 9.88 -11.99
N GLU A 76 -4.36 10.51 -12.96
CA GLU A 76 -4.95 11.85 -12.80
C GLU A 76 -6.17 11.82 -11.87
N ASN A 77 -7.07 10.84 -12.04
CA ASN A 77 -8.23 10.70 -11.17
C ASN A 77 -7.82 10.43 -9.72
N ILE A 78 -6.84 9.53 -9.52
CA ILE A 78 -6.27 9.26 -8.20
C ILE A 78 -5.72 10.55 -7.58
N PHE A 79 -4.93 11.32 -8.34
CA PHE A 79 -4.40 12.59 -7.86
C PHE A 79 -5.51 13.55 -7.41
N HIS A 80 -6.51 13.78 -8.25
CA HIS A 80 -7.63 14.68 -7.92
C HIS A 80 -8.43 14.19 -6.72
N THR A 81 -8.64 12.88 -6.61
CA THR A 81 -9.32 12.27 -5.47
C THR A 81 -8.53 12.49 -4.18
N PHE A 82 -7.23 12.22 -4.18
CA PHE A 82 -6.40 12.44 -3.00
C PHE A 82 -6.21 13.92 -2.63
N CYS A 83 -6.29 14.86 -3.59
CA CYS A 83 -6.37 16.28 -3.28
C CYS A 83 -7.66 16.63 -2.52
N LYS A 84 -8.82 16.10 -2.93
CA LYS A 84 -10.10 16.28 -2.20
C LYS A 84 -10.04 15.62 -0.82
N LEU A 85 -9.53 14.39 -0.75
CA LEU A 85 -9.36 13.67 0.51
C LEU A 85 -8.45 14.41 1.48
N HIS A 86 -7.38 15.06 1.00
CA HIS A 86 -6.48 15.81 1.86
C HIS A 86 -7.19 16.92 2.62
N VAL A 87 -8.07 17.69 1.98
CA VAL A 87 -8.90 18.70 2.65
C VAL A 87 -9.76 18.05 3.73
N GLN A 88 -10.43 16.95 3.41
CA GLN A 88 -11.25 16.21 4.36
C GLN A 88 -10.43 15.66 5.54
N LEU A 89 -9.22 15.15 5.28
CA LEU A 89 -8.32 14.64 6.31
C LEU A 89 -7.92 15.75 7.30
N LYS A 90 -7.66 16.95 6.82
CA LYS A 90 -7.35 18.12 7.67
C LYS A 90 -8.55 18.54 8.51
N GLU A 91 -9.70 18.73 7.87
CA GLU A 91 -10.87 19.35 8.49
C GLU A 91 -11.63 18.41 9.44
N HIS A 92 -11.74 17.12 9.09
CA HIS A 92 -12.56 16.18 9.84
C HIS A 92 -11.78 15.14 10.62
N PHE A 93 -10.53 14.86 10.23
CA PHE A 93 -9.69 13.87 10.90
C PHE A 93 -8.46 14.47 11.58
N PHE A 94 -8.35 15.79 11.58
CA PHE A 94 -7.31 16.54 12.31
C PHE A 94 -5.89 16.12 11.90
N LEU A 95 -5.69 15.83 10.61
CA LEU A 95 -4.38 15.46 10.07
C LEU A 95 -3.39 16.61 10.32
N ARG A 96 -2.25 16.28 10.92
CA ARG A 96 -1.10 17.16 10.96
C ARG A 96 -0.39 17.10 9.62
N THR A 97 -0.22 18.24 8.95
CA THR A 97 0.28 18.30 7.57
C THR A 97 1.75 18.69 7.47
N GLU A 98 2.35 19.07 8.60
CA GLU A 98 3.76 19.46 8.67
C GLU A 98 4.65 18.22 8.66
N GLU A 99 5.63 18.18 7.76
CA GLU A 99 6.74 17.22 7.77
C GLU A 99 8.06 17.97 7.89
N GLU A 100 8.53 18.63 6.81
CA GLU A 100 9.77 19.42 6.80
C GLU A 100 9.50 20.85 6.34
N ASP A 101 10.26 21.81 6.84
CA ASP A 101 10.08 23.24 6.55
C ASP A 101 10.26 23.57 5.04
N ASP A 102 11.01 22.75 4.29
CA ASP A 102 11.30 22.95 2.87
C ASP A 102 10.34 22.20 1.93
N ASP A 103 9.33 21.50 2.45
CA ASP A 103 8.36 20.79 1.62
C ASP A 103 7.51 21.78 0.80
N PRO A 104 7.40 21.58 -0.55
CA PRO A 104 6.66 22.51 -1.40
C PRO A 104 5.15 22.44 -1.23
N TYR A 105 4.63 21.37 -0.63
CA TYR A 105 3.22 21.13 -0.40
C TYR A 105 2.99 20.48 0.97
N GLU A 106 1.81 20.70 1.54
CA GLU A 106 1.38 19.99 2.75
C GLU A 106 1.39 18.47 2.53
N SER A 107 1.86 17.72 3.53
CA SER A 107 1.89 16.27 3.52
C SER A 107 0.58 15.65 3.99
N SER A 108 0.14 14.56 3.34
CA SER A 108 -0.91 13.68 3.86
C SER A 108 -0.37 12.62 4.81
N GLN A 109 0.96 12.54 4.98
CA GLN A 109 1.68 11.56 5.81
C GLN A 109 1.35 10.09 5.49
N MET A 110 0.71 9.83 4.35
CA MET A 110 0.28 8.51 3.92
C MET A 110 1.10 8.04 2.73
N LEU A 111 1.50 6.79 2.77
CA LEU A 111 2.14 6.09 1.66
C LEU A 111 1.30 4.87 1.32
N LEU A 112 0.79 4.81 0.10
CA LEU A 112 -0.22 3.84 -0.32
C LEU A 112 0.21 3.07 -1.56
N LEU A 113 -0.24 1.81 -1.66
CA LEU A 113 -0.33 1.09 -2.92
C LEU A 113 -1.79 0.82 -3.23
N ILE A 114 -2.18 1.01 -4.49
CA ILE A 114 -3.53 0.79 -5.00
C ILE A 114 -3.43 -0.20 -6.16
N ALA A 115 -4.22 -1.26 -6.11
CA ALA A 115 -4.38 -2.24 -7.16
C ALA A 115 -5.84 -2.30 -7.58
N ASN A 116 -6.14 -2.04 -8.85
CA ASN A 116 -7.51 -2.06 -9.38
C ASN A 116 -7.52 -2.48 -10.85
N PRO A 117 -8.71 -2.61 -11.50
CA PRO A 117 -8.82 -3.01 -12.89
C PRO A 117 -8.04 -2.13 -13.87
N SER A 118 -7.72 -0.88 -13.55
CA SER A 118 -6.96 0.02 -14.42
C SER A 118 -5.44 -0.10 -14.29
N GLY A 119 -4.93 -0.78 -13.24
CA GLY A 119 -3.51 -1.02 -13.03
C GLY A 119 -3.05 -0.96 -11.58
N ILE A 120 -1.75 -0.71 -11.39
CA ILE A 120 -1.10 -0.62 -10.08
C ILE A 120 -0.49 0.76 -9.86
N TYR A 121 -0.75 1.34 -8.69
CA TYR A 121 -0.39 2.73 -8.38
C TYR A 121 0.25 2.85 -7.00
N GLY A 122 1.07 3.89 -6.85
CA GLY A 122 1.56 4.37 -5.55
C GLY A 122 1.15 5.83 -5.33
N VAL A 123 0.68 6.15 -4.14
CA VAL A 123 0.39 7.52 -3.69
C VAL A 123 1.31 7.85 -2.53
N TYR A 124 2.02 8.95 -2.64
CA TYR A 124 3.03 9.40 -1.71
C TYR A 124 2.52 10.59 -0.87
N PRO A 125 3.25 10.97 0.21
CA PRO A 125 2.74 11.94 1.18
C PRO A 125 2.31 13.29 0.60
N MET A 126 2.99 13.83 -0.40
CA MET A 126 2.61 15.09 -1.07
C MET A 126 1.65 14.86 -2.26
N ARG A 127 0.97 13.71 -2.27
CA ARG A 127 0.03 13.29 -3.31
C ARG A 127 0.66 13.06 -4.68
N GLU A 128 1.96 12.77 -4.73
CA GLU A 128 2.58 12.26 -5.95
C GLU A 128 1.97 10.90 -6.27
N VAL A 129 1.50 10.74 -7.49
CA VAL A 129 0.91 9.50 -7.96
C VAL A 129 1.79 8.89 -9.04
N TYR A 130 2.20 7.64 -8.83
CA TYR A 130 2.93 6.85 -9.81
C TYR A 130 2.05 5.69 -10.30
N GLN A 131 2.06 5.46 -11.60
CA GLN A 131 1.55 4.22 -12.20
C GLN A 131 2.73 3.31 -12.51
N PHE A 132 2.77 2.15 -11.87
CA PHE A 132 3.85 1.20 -12.07
C PHE A 132 3.53 0.25 -13.24
N LYS A 133 4.59 -0.21 -13.93
CA LYS A 133 4.46 -1.12 -15.08
C LYS A 133 4.69 -2.58 -14.73
N ARG A 134 5.34 -2.85 -13.61
CA ARG A 134 5.78 -4.19 -13.23
C ARG A 134 5.54 -4.48 -11.76
N PHE A 135 6.22 -3.78 -10.89
CA PHE A 135 6.14 -3.99 -9.45
C PHE A 135 6.63 -2.77 -8.67
N TRP A 136 6.25 -2.72 -7.41
CA TRP A 136 6.78 -1.79 -6.44
C TRP A 136 6.63 -2.33 -5.02
N ALA A 137 7.37 -1.75 -4.06
CA ALA A 137 7.23 -2.05 -2.65
C ALA A 137 7.35 -0.79 -1.79
N ILE A 138 6.64 -0.78 -0.65
CA ILE A 138 6.64 0.31 0.33
C ILE A 138 6.84 -0.23 1.75
N GLY A 139 7.12 0.68 2.68
CA GLY A 139 7.36 0.35 4.09
C GLY A 139 8.84 0.16 4.42
N SER A 140 9.13 -0.22 5.67
CA SER A 140 10.51 -0.37 6.17
C SER A 140 11.29 -1.49 5.48
N GLY A 141 10.62 -2.61 5.19
CA GLY A 141 11.22 -3.77 4.51
C GLY A 141 11.28 -3.65 2.97
N ARG A 142 10.86 -2.51 2.39
CA ARG A 142 10.80 -2.32 0.93
C ARG A 142 12.10 -2.63 0.18
N LYS A 143 13.26 -2.37 0.78
CA LYS A 143 14.55 -2.62 0.12
C LYS A 143 14.79 -4.10 -0.15
N TYR A 144 14.43 -4.95 0.80
CA TYR A 144 14.51 -6.40 0.66
C TYR A 144 13.49 -6.93 -0.34
N ALA A 145 12.26 -6.45 -0.24
CA ALA A 145 11.18 -6.78 -1.19
C ALA A 145 11.54 -6.38 -2.62
N MET A 146 12.06 -5.16 -2.85
CA MET A 146 12.49 -4.69 -4.17
C MET A 146 13.65 -5.51 -4.73
N GLY A 147 14.60 -5.92 -3.90
CA GLY A 147 15.71 -6.80 -4.31
C GLY A 147 15.21 -8.17 -4.77
N ALA A 148 14.29 -8.78 -4.01
CA ALA A 148 13.67 -10.06 -4.38
C ALA A 148 12.87 -9.93 -5.69
N LEU A 149 12.05 -8.90 -5.83
CA LEU A 149 11.28 -8.64 -7.06
C LEU A 149 12.19 -8.44 -8.27
N HIS A 150 13.25 -7.64 -8.14
CA HIS A 150 14.19 -7.41 -9.22
C HIS A 150 14.85 -8.73 -9.70
N ALA A 151 15.26 -9.57 -8.76
CA ALA A 151 15.90 -10.84 -9.06
C ALA A 151 14.95 -11.87 -9.71
N LEU A 152 13.70 -11.94 -9.24
CA LEU A 152 12.76 -13.01 -9.62
C LEU A 152 11.84 -12.66 -10.79
N TYR A 153 11.55 -11.37 -11.02
CA TYR A 153 10.57 -10.94 -12.02
C TYR A 153 10.90 -11.38 -13.45
N GLN A 154 12.16 -11.56 -13.76
CA GLN A 154 12.64 -11.97 -15.08
C GLN A 154 12.33 -13.43 -15.44
N TYR A 155 12.00 -14.28 -14.47
CA TYR A 155 11.73 -15.69 -14.71
C TYR A 155 10.25 -15.91 -15.03
N ASP A 156 9.97 -16.52 -16.17
CA ASP A 156 8.60 -16.68 -16.72
C ASP A 156 7.71 -17.58 -15.86
N ASP A 157 8.28 -18.54 -15.16
CA ASP A 157 7.56 -19.48 -14.28
C ASP A 157 6.90 -18.80 -13.06
N TRP A 158 7.35 -17.62 -12.68
CA TRP A 158 6.83 -16.88 -11.53
C TRP A 158 5.61 -16.04 -11.91
N GLN A 159 4.50 -16.25 -11.20
CA GLN A 159 3.28 -15.45 -11.35
C GLN A 159 3.30 -14.21 -10.43
N ALA A 160 2.38 -13.27 -10.67
CA ALA A 160 2.31 -12.03 -9.87
C ALA A 160 2.13 -12.33 -8.36
N ALA A 161 1.28 -13.30 -8.02
CA ALA A 161 1.04 -13.70 -6.63
C ALA A 161 2.28 -14.29 -5.95
N ASP A 162 3.02 -15.17 -6.64
CA ASP A 162 4.25 -15.76 -6.10
C ASP A 162 5.31 -14.69 -5.85
N LEU A 163 5.47 -13.77 -6.80
CA LEU A 163 6.41 -12.66 -6.70
C LEU A 163 6.07 -11.72 -5.54
N ALA A 164 4.80 -11.34 -5.39
CA ALA A 164 4.35 -10.47 -4.30
C ALA A 164 4.57 -11.13 -2.93
N LYS A 165 4.27 -12.43 -2.82
CA LYS A 165 4.51 -13.22 -1.61
C LYS A 165 5.99 -13.29 -1.25
N MET A 166 6.85 -13.68 -2.20
CA MET A 166 8.29 -13.76 -1.98
C MET A 166 8.92 -12.42 -1.59
N ALA A 167 8.40 -11.32 -2.16
CA ALA A 167 8.85 -9.98 -1.81
C ALA A 167 8.57 -9.65 -0.33
N VAL A 168 7.36 -9.96 0.14
CA VAL A 168 7.00 -9.73 1.56
C VAL A 168 7.73 -10.71 2.48
N GLU A 169 7.93 -11.97 2.06
CA GLU A 169 8.76 -12.94 2.80
C GLU A 169 10.20 -12.45 2.98
N ALA A 170 10.81 -11.89 1.92
CA ALA A 170 12.14 -11.28 2.01
C ALA A 170 12.15 -10.09 2.99
N GLY A 171 11.12 -9.25 2.98
CA GLY A 171 10.95 -8.20 3.97
C GLY A 171 10.85 -8.76 5.39
N ALA A 172 9.98 -9.75 5.60
CA ALA A 172 9.76 -10.37 6.92
C ALA A 172 11.00 -11.10 7.47
N ALA A 173 11.88 -11.55 6.59
CA ALA A 173 13.13 -12.24 6.99
C ALA A 173 14.20 -11.29 7.52
N PHE A 174 14.24 -10.04 7.06
CA PHE A 174 15.36 -9.13 7.34
C PHE A 174 14.93 -7.79 7.97
N ASP A 175 13.67 -7.41 7.88
CA ASP A 175 13.14 -6.19 8.52
C ASP A 175 12.51 -6.53 9.88
N VAL A 176 13.06 -5.97 10.94
CA VAL A 176 12.58 -6.19 12.31
C VAL A 176 11.13 -5.75 12.54
N CYS A 177 10.57 -4.96 11.62
CA CYS A 177 9.22 -4.41 11.69
C CYS A 177 8.22 -5.11 10.76
N SER A 178 8.60 -6.26 10.20
CA SER A 178 7.76 -7.04 9.29
C SER A 178 7.75 -8.51 9.69
N ARG A 179 6.57 -9.14 9.78
CA ARG A 179 6.41 -10.56 10.15
C ARG A 179 5.26 -11.22 9.41
N LEU A 180 5.39 -12.56 9.28
CA LEU A 180 4.31 -13.44 8.81
C LEU A 180 3.16 -13.50 9.84
N PRO A 181 1.94 -13.89 9.43
CA PRO A 181 1.57 -14.34 8.10
C PRO A 181 1.45 -13.21 7.07
N ILE A 182 1.38 -13.59 5.79
CA ILE A 182 1.17 -12.67 4.67
C ILE A 182 -0.30 -12.60 4.34
N GLN A 183 -0.83 -11.39 4.19
CA GLN A 183 -2.08 -11.15 3.48
C GLN A 183 -1.77 -11.01 1.99
N LEU A 184 -2.48 -11.75 1.14
CA LEU A 184 -2.35 -11.72 -0.32
C LEU A 184 -3.72 -11.54 -0.95
N VAL A 185 -3.84 -10.63 -1.92
CA VAL A 185 -5.02 -10.43 -2.75
C VAL A 185 -4.63 -10.36 -4.22
N GLU A 186 -5.51 -10.84 -5.09
CA GLU A 186 -5.34 -10.84 -6.55
C GLU A 186 -6.52 -10.11 -7.20
N PRO A 187 -6.44 -8.77 -7.35
CA PRO A 187 -7.46 -8.00 -8.05
C PRO A 187 -7.62 -8.44 -9.51
N GLN A 188 -8.87 -8.44 -9.99
CA GLN A 188 -9.15 -8.69 -11.40
C GLN A 188 -8.74 -7.47 -12.22
N ARG A 189 -8.04 -7.69 -13.33
CA ARG A 189 -7.76 -6.64 -14.31
C ARG A 189 -8.85 -6.62 -15.38
N GLN A 190 -9.27 -5.43 -15.81
CA GLN A 190 -10.10 -5.31 -17.01
C GLN A 190 -9.28 -5.74 -18.23
N ALA A 191 -9.89 -6.59 -19.07
CA ALA A 191 -9.30 -7.11 -20.30
C ALA A 191 -9.14 -5.98 -21.35
#